data_05ed219be5701167d7e820de04d76f71
#
_entry.id   05ed219be5701167d7e820de04d76f71
#
_cell.length_a   1.000
_cell.length_b   1.000
_cell.length_c   1.000
_cell.angle_alpha   90.00
_cell.angle_beta   90.00
_cell.angle_gamma   90.00
#
_symmetry.space_group_name_H-M   'P 1'
#
loop_
_entity.id
_entity.type
_entity.pdbx_description
1 polymer ?
#
loop_
_entity_poly.entity_id
_entity_poly.type
_entity_poly.pdbx_seq_one_letter_code
_entity_poly.pdbx_strand_id
1 'polypeptide(L)' 'MQFKRIRDLREDHDLTQQQVADQLCCQREVYRRYENGIREIPVSYVIQLAKMYDVSIDWILGESNTKTRQK' A
#
# COMPACT_ATOMS: atom_id res chain seq x y z
N MET A 1 8.04 6.94 -8.35
CA MET A 1 6.67 7.46 -8.25
C MET A 1 6.09 7.14 -6.89
N GLN A 2 5.48 8.10 -6.23
CA GLN A 2 4.92 7.89 -4.90
C GLN A 2 3.44 7.58 -4.99
N PHE A 3 3.02 6.49 -4.37
CA PHE A 3 1.61 6.11 -4.29
C PHE A 3 1.06 6.55 -2.93
N LYS A 4 0.61 7.78 -2.88
CA LYS A 4 0.15 8.43 -1.65
C LYS A 4 -0.96 7.64 -0.94
N ARG A 5 -1.80 6.93 -1.69
CA ARG A 5 -2.92 6.20 -1.11
C ARG A 5 -2.49 5.04 -0.21
N ILE A 6 -1.28 4.51 -0.40
CA ILE A 6 -0.72 3.49 0.49
C ILE A 6 -0.60 4.04 1.91
N ARG A 7 -0.06 5.23 2.05
CA ARG A 7 0.07 5.90 3.34
C ARG A 7 -1.31 6.24 3.92
N ASP A 8 -2.21 6.74 3.09
CA ASP A 8 -3.55 7.11 3.53
C ASP A 8 -4.29 5.88 4.09
N LEU A 9 -4.18 4.73 3.42
CA LEU A 9 -4.79 3.49 3.91
C LEU A 9 -4.19 3.06 5.24
N ARG A 10 -2.87 3.14 5.37
CA ARG A 10 -2.20 2.77 6.62
C ARG A 10 -2.69 3.64 7.77
N GLU A 11 -2.75 4.93 7.57
CA GLU A 11 -3.19 5.88 8.60
C GLU A 11 -4.68 5.69 8.93
N ASP A 12 -5.51 5.43 7.92
CA ASP A 12 -6.94 5.19 8.11
C ASP A 12 -7.20 3.96 8.97
N HIS A 13 -6.30 2.97 8.90
CA HIS A 13 -6.43 1.73 9.67
C HIS A 13 -5.62 1.77 10.98
N ASP A 14 -5.07 2.93 11.34
CA ASP A 14 -4.27 3.11 12.55
C ASP A 14 -3.11 2.14 12.64
N LEU A 15 -2.46 1.85 11.51
CA LEU A 15 -1.31 0.96 11.44
C LEU A 15 -0.01 1.74 11.42
N THR A 16 1.01 1.18 12.06
CA THR A 16 2.37 1.71 11.94
C THR A 16 3.04 1.16 10.69
N GLN A 17 4.12 1.82 10.25
CA GLN A 17 4.91 1.31 9.14
C GLN A 17 5.46 -0.09 9.43
N GLN A 18 5.86 -0.34 10.69
CA GLN A 18 6.36 -1.65 11.09
C GLN A 18 5.28 -2.73 10.96
N GLN A 19 4.04 -2.42 11.35
CA GLN A 19 2.96 -3.39 11.25
C GLN A 19 2.68 -3.77 9.80
N VAL A 20 2.68 -2.80 8.89
CA VAL A 20 2.46 -3.08 7.47
C VAL A 20 3.66 -3.82 6.88
N ALA A 21 4.88 -3.42 7.24
CA ALA A 21 6.08 -4.12 6.78
C ALA A 21 6.06 -5.59 7.20
N ASP A 22 5.63 -5.86 8.44
CA ASP A 22 5.49 -7.24 8.93
C ASP A 22 4.50 -8.04 8.10
N GLN A 23 3.39 -7.44 7.71
CA GLN A 23 2.38 -8.09 6.86
C GLN A 23 2.94 -8.40 5.46
N LEU A 24 3.81 -7.54 4.95
CA LEU A 24 4.44 -7.74 3.65
C LEU A 24 5.69 -8.61 3.72
N CYS A 25 6.09 -9.01 4.93
CA CYS A 25 7.31 -9.77 5.16
C CYS A 25 8.56 -9.03 4.68
N CYS A 26 8.58 -7.72 4.86
CA CYS A 26 9.74 -6.89 4.54
C CYS A 26 10.16 -6.05 5.74
N GLN A 27 11.33 -5.43 5.65
CA GLN A 27 11.83 -4.58 6.71
C GLN A 27 11.11 -3.23 6.70
N ARG A 28 10.94 -2.64 7.89
CA ARG A 28 10.30 -1.33 8.03
C ARG A 28 10.95 -0.27 7.14
N GLU A 29 12.28 -0.27 7.08
CA GLU A 29 13.03 0.71 6.28
C GLU A 29 12.71 0.57 4.79
N VAL A 30 12.56 -0.66 4.31
CA VAL A 30 12.20 -0.94 2.92
C VAL A 30 10.80 -0.42 2.63
N TYR A 31 9.84 -0.71 3.51
CA TYR A 31 8.46 -0.25 3.34
C TYR A 31 8.40 1.28 3.37
N ARG A 32 9.15 1.91 4.29
CA ARG A 32 9.21 3.37 4.39
C ARG A 32 9.64 4.01 3.07
N ARG A 33 10.60 3.40 2.39
CA ARG A 33 11.08 3.90 1.09
C ARG A 33 9.99 3.84 0.03
N TYR A 34 9.17 2.79 0.06
CA TYR A 34 8.04 2.67 -0.86
C TYR A 34 7.02 3.79 -0.59
N GLU A 35 6.68 4.01 0.68
CA GLU A 35 5.71 5.02 1.07
C GLU A 35 6.17 6.43 0.69
N ASN A 36 7.45 6.69 0.82
CA ASN A 36 8.04 8.01 0.53
C ASN A 36 8.40 8.21 -0.95
N GLY A 37 8.17 7.21 -1.79
CA GLY A 37 8.47 7.31 -3.21
C GLY A 37 9.95 7.23 -3.57
N ILE A 38 10.80 6.86 -2.61
CA ILE A 38 12.25 6.70 -2.85
C ILE A 38 12.51 5.46 -3.69
N ARG A 39 11.71 4.42 -3.49
CA ARG A 39 11.75 3.19 -4.27
C ARG A 39 10.37 2.86 -4.80
N GLU A 40 10.33 2.27 -5.99
CA GLU A 40 9.09 1.81 -6.59
C GLU A 40 8.63 0.53 -5.93
N ILE A 41 7.37 0.49 -5.49
CA ILE A 41 6.84 -0.69 -4.82
C ILE A 41 6.58 -1.80 -5.83
N PRO A 42 7.01 -3.04 -5.55
CA PRO A 42 6.72 -4.18 -6.43
C PRO A 42 5.23 -4.46 -6.54
N VAL A 43 4.79 -4.92 -7.71
CA VAL A 43 3.38 -5.24 -7.96
C VAL A 43 2.88 -6.27 -6.95
N SER A 44 3.70 -7.24 -6.58
CA SER A 44 3.30 -8.27 -5.61
C SER A 44 2.90 -7.66 -4.26
N TYR A 45 3.59 -6.62 -3.84
CA TYR A 45 3.25 -5.93 -2.58
C TYR A 45 1.98 -5.10 -2.73
N VAL A 46 1.76 -4.49 -3.90
CA VAL A 46 0.51 -3.76 -4.17
C VAL A 46 -0.66 -4.72 -4.08
N ILE A 47 -0.54 -5.90 -4.64
CA ILE A 47 -1.58 -6.93 -4.59
C ILE A 47 -1.87 -7.32 -3.13
N GLN A 48 -0.82 -7.53 -2.33
CA GLN A 48 -1.00 -7.88 -0.92
C GLN A 48 -1.69 -6.76 -0.14
N LEU A 49 -1.31 -5.51 -0.40
CA LEU A 49 -1.95 -4.38 0.25
C LEU A 49 -3.42 -4.25 -0.14
N ALA A 50 -3.73 -4.48 -1.41
CA ALA A 50 -5.12 -4.44 -1.88
C ALA A 50 -5.98 -5.48 -1.17
N LYS A 51 -5.44 -6.68 -0.98
CA LYS A 51 -6.14 -7.75 -0.26
C LYS A 51 -6.29 -7.42 1.22
N MET A 52 -5.22 -6.91 1.83
CA MET A 52 -5.20 -6.59 3.25
C MET A 52 -6.21 -5.50 3.61
N TYR A 53 -6.31 -4.48 2.77
CA TYR A 53 -7.22 -3.35 2.99
C TYR A 53 -8.58 -3.53 2.30
N ASP A 54 -8.74 -4.59 1.52
CA ASP A 54 -9.95 -4.87 0.74
C ASP A 54 -10.32 -3.69 -0.18
N VAL A 55 -9.35 -3.21 -0.94
CA VAL A 55 -9.52 -2.13 -1.90
C VAL A 55 -9.02 -2.57 -3.26
N SER A 56 -9.41 -1.83 -4.32
CA SER A 56 -8.95 -2.16 -5.66
C SER A 56 -7.48 -1.76 -5.86
N ILE A 57 -6.76 -2.54 -6.64
CA ILE A 57 -5.38 -2.24 -7.04
C ILE A 57 -5.35 -0.92 -7.82
N ASP A 58 -6.31 -0.74 -8.71
CA ASP A 58 -6.41 0.48 -9.52
C ASP A 58 -6.55 1.73 -8.67
N TRP A 59 -7.30 1.65 -7.57
CA TRP A 59 -7.44 2.77 -6.67
C TRP A 59 -6.11 3.11 -5.98
N ILE A 60 -5.37 2.08 -5.56
CA ILE A 60 -4.07 2.28 -4.92
C ILE A 60 -3.10 2.98 -5.88
N LEU A 61 -3.12 2.57 -7.15
CA LEU A 61 -2.24 3.13 -8.17
C LEU A 61 -2.69 4.49 -8.70
N GLY A 62 -3.89 4.95 -8.28
CA GLY A 62 -4.42 6.23 -8.73
C GLY A 62 -5.10 6.19 -10.08
N GLU A 63 -5.35 4.99 -10.63
CA GLU A 63 -5.99 4.83 -11.94
C GLU A 63 -7.51 4.83 -11.87
N SER A 64 -8.08 4.77 -10.66
CA SER A 64 -9.51 4.71 -10.45
C SER A 64 -9.92 5.49 -9.21
N ASN A 65 -11.09 6.08 -9.24
CA ASN A 65 -11.68 6.73 -8.05
C ASN A 65 -12.53 5.77 -7.23
N THR A 66 -12.72 4.55 -7.71
CA THR A 66 -13.50 3.54 -7.01
C THR A 66 -12.60 2.75 -6.07
N LYS A 67 -12.78 2.95 -4.76
CA LYS A 67 -11.97 2.32 -3.73
C LYS A 67 -12.31 0.84 -3.56
N THR A 68 -13.57 0.49 -3.72
CA THR A 68 -14.06 -0.87 -3.51
C THR A 68 -13.47 -1.81 -4.55
N ARG A 69 -13.09 -3.02 -4.13
CA ARG A 69 -12.59 -4.05 -5.05
C ARG A 69 -13.68 -4.41 -6.05
N GLN A 70 -13.28 -4.48 -7.31
CA GLN A 70 -14.14 -4.99 -8.37
C GLN A 70 -13.96 -6.50 -8.47
N LYS A 71 -15.04 -7.20 -8.56
CA LYS A 71 -15.01 -8.66 -8.76
C LYS A 71 -15.00 -9.02 -10.23
#